data_6e2ef9b75b67cdea3470308a0a054174
#
_entry.id   6e2ef9b75b67cdea3470308a0a054174
#
_cell.length_a   1.000
_cell.length_b   1.000
_cell.length_c   1.000
_cell.angle_alpha   90.00
_cell.angle_beta   90.00
_cell.angle_gamma   90.00
#
_symmetry.space_group_name_H-M   'P 1'
#
loop_
_entity.id
_entity.type
_entity.pdbx_description
1 polymer ?
#
loop_
_entity_poly.entity_id
_entity_poly.type
_entity_poly.pdbx_seq_one_letter_code
_entity_poly.pdbx_strand_id
1 'polypeptide(L)'
;KFTKTQRGWAMYDWANSVYSLVISTVLFPLYYEAVTKNETNEVLFLGRYWENTVVYSYVIAASYLTISILSPYLAAMADRTGRRKVFMRTFMIIGALSTSCMGLFTAANPWLGLCLAFFASVGFTGSIVFYNSFLPVIAPPEMQDRLSARGFSLGYFGSALLLIICLILVQMPQTFGFTDEGIASRFSFLVTGIWWLGFGLPAINRMPKDDIKDYFESKLFWKSWRELLLVFKEFRGIKSLRIFLGGFFWYSVGMQTIILLAAVFGSKVLDLESSQLILTILIIQFVAIAGSAVFARLSERTTNVFAIKIGVAIWMLLCFAAYFVQTAGQFYIVGGVLGFVMGAVQSLSRSTYSKMLPETEDHTTYFSFYDVMEKLATTFGMFSIGILEALTGDLRNSALALTVFFGIGLIQIFRLRGLEKKSGTHTN
;
A
#
# COMPACT_ATOMS: atom_id res chain seq x y z
N LYS A 1 -3.17 -25.29 -10.46
CA LYS A 1 -3.65 -24.14 -11.28
C LYS A 1 -4.61 -23.29 -10.45
N PHE A 2 -4.54 -21.96 -10.56
CA PHE A 2 -5.49 -21.08 -9.89
C PHE A 2 -6.89 -21.19 -10.50
N THR A 3 -7.91 -21.15 -9.64
CA THR A 3 -9.32 -21.10 -10.04
C THR A 3 -9.66 -19.79 -10.74
N LYS A 4 -10.86 -19.70 -11.36
CA LYS A 4 -11.34 -18.45 -11.97
C LYS A 4 -11.47 -17.30 -10.94
N THR A 5 -11.93 -17.63 -9.74
CA THR A 5 -12.05 -16.70 -8.61
C THR A 5 -10.69 -16.18 -8.14
N GLN A 6 -9.73 -17.08 -7.91
CA GLN A 6 -8.36 -16.72 -7.50
C GLN A 6 -7.65 -15.85 -8.55
N ARG A 7 -7.82 -16.16 -9.84
CA ARG A 7 -7.31 -15.29 -10.92
C ARG A 7 -7.99 -13.93 -10.94
N GLY A 8 -9.30 -13.86 -10.69
CA GLY A 8 -10.03 -12.61 -10.55
C GLY A 8 -9.52 -11.79 -9.39
N TRP A 9 -9.28 -12.41 -8.23
CA TRP A 9 -8.70 -11.74 -7.06
C TRP A 9 -7.31 -11.18 -7.37
N ALA A 10 -6.39 -11.97 -7.90
CA ALA A 10 -5.06 -11.49 -8.26
C ALA A 10 -5.08 -10.38 -9.34
N MET A 11 -6.08 -10.39 -10.24
CA MET A 11 -6.28 -9.34 -11.24
C MET A 11 -6.73 -8.02 -10.65
N TYR A 12 -7.26 -8.01 -9.43
CA TYR A 12 -7.60 -6.76 -8.76
C TYR A 12 -6.34 -5.97 -8.37
N ASP A 13 -5.24 -6.61 -7.96
CA ASP A 13 -3.96 -5.93 -7.73
C ASP A 13 -3.42 -5.28 -9.03
N TRP A 14 -3.55 -5.94 -10.19
CA TRP A 14 -3.28 -5.33 -11.49
C TRP A 14 -4.09 -4.07 -11.74
N ALA A 15 -5.35 -4.07 -11.32
CA ALA A 15 -6.26 -2.95 -11.56
C ALA A 15 -5.99 -1.76 -10.63
N ASN A 16 -5.76 -1.99 -9.34
CA ASN A 16 -5.73 -0.91 -8.34
C ASN A 16 -4.33 -0.35 -8.04
N SER A 17 -3.26 -1.14 -8.24
CA SER A 17 -1.90 -0.71 -7.94
C SER A 17 -1.43 0.46 -8.82
N VAL A 18 -2.08 0.68 -9.96
CA VAL A 18 -1.83 1.83 -10.83
C VAL A 18 -2.09 3.16 -10.11
N TYR A 19 -3.09 3.23 -9.23
CA TYR A 19 -3.32 4.43 -8.43
C TYR A 19 -2.12 4.75 -7.53
N SER A 20 -1.64 3.77 -6.79
CA SER A 20 -0.53 3.96 -5.86
C SER A 20 0.74 4.44 -6.57
N LEU A 21 1.13 3.78 -7.67
CA LEU A 21 2.37 4.10 -8.35
C LEU A 21 2.23 5.30 -9.29
N VAL A 22 1.29 5.23 -10.23
CA VAL A 22 1.18 6.23 -11.31
C VAL A 22 0.68 7.56 -10.77
N ILE A 23 -0.35 7.55 -9.93
CA ILE A 23 -0.98 8.76 -9.42
C ILE A 23 -0.30 9.25 -8.15
N SER A 24 -0.39 8.47 -7.06
CA SER A 24 0.01 8.94 -5.73
C SER A 24 1.52 9.17 -5.60
N THR A 25 2.34 8.36 -6.28
CA THR A 25 3.81 8.44 -6.18
C THR A 25 4.44 9.34 -7.24
N VAL A 26 3.91 9.39 -8.47
CA VAL A 26 4.61 10.05 -9.58
C VAL A 26 3.83 11.22 -10.16
N LEU A 27 2.71 10.99 -10.86
CA LEU A 27 2.13 12.04 -11.70
C LEU A 27 1.40 13.12 -10.92
N PHE A 28 0.64 12.77 -9.88
CA PHE A 28 -0.13 13.79 -9.17
C PHE A 28 0.76 14.76 -8.39
N PRO A 29 1.78 14.34 -7.61
CA PRO A 29 2.70 15.28 -6.96
C PRO A 29 3.38 16.21 -7.95
N LEU A 30 3.92 15.69 -9.05
CA LEU A 30 4.61 16.49 -10.08
C LEU A 30 3.66 17.51 -10.73
N TYR A 31 2.47 17.07 -11.12
CA TYR A 31 1.48 17.96 -11.75
C TYR A 31 0.95 19.00 -10.76
N TYR A 32 0.64 18.61 -9.51
CA TYR A 32 0.17 19.51 -8.48
C TYR A 32 1.20 20.61 -8.17
N GLU A 33 2.47 20.23 -8.00
CA GLU A 33 3.56 21.19 -7.80
C GLU A 33 3.69 22.15 -9.00
N ALA A 34 3.65 21.63 -10.24
CA ALA A 34 3.76 22.44 -11.43
C ALA A 34 2.64 23.48 -11.57
N VAL A 35 1.37 23.10 -11.29
CA VAL A 35 0.23 24.01 -11.44
C VAL A 35 0.00 24.94 -10.24
N THR A 36 0.57 24.63 -9.10
CA THR A 36 0.51 25.48 -7.89
C THR A 36 1.78 26.30 -7.68
N LYS A 37 2.76 26.15 -8.58
CA LYS A 37 4.01 26.92 -8.54
C LYS A 37 3.73 28.39 -8.74
N ASN A 38 4.13 29.22 -7.76
CA ASN A 38 4.14 30.67 -7.79
C ASN A 38 5.44 31.19 -7.16
N GLU A 39 5.61 32.51 -7.01
CA GLU A 39 6.84 33.08 -6.46
C GLU A 39 7.16 32.59 -5.03
N THR A 40 6.13 32.24 -4.23
CA THR A 40 6.29 31.78 -2.84
C THR A 40 6.10 30.27 -2.67
N ASN A 41 5.67 29.54 -3.72
CA ASN A 41 5.25 28.13 -3.66
C ASN A 41 4.15 27.87 -2.61
N GLU A 42 3.31 28.86 -2.33
CA GLU A 42 2.27 28.78 -1.33
C GLU A 42 0.88 28.70 -1.96
N VAL A 43 -0.01 28.00 -1.29
CA VAL A 43 -1.44 27.93 -1.62
C VAL A 43 -2.26 28.39 -0.41
N LEU A 44 -3.36 29.08 -0.66
CA LEU A 44 -4.29 29.48 0.39
C LEU A 44 -5.06 28.26 0.90
N PHE A 45 -4.86 27.86 2.17
CA PHE A 45 -5.53 26.76 2.82
C PHE A 45 -6.07 27.16 4.19
N LEU A 46 -7.38 26.96 4.41
CA LEU A 46 -8.07 27.30 5.64
C LEU A 46 -7.79 28.75 6.12
N GLY A 47 -7.75 29.70 5.17
CA GLY A 47 -7.55 31.12 5.46
C GLY A 47 -6.11 31.53 5.74
N ARG A 48 -5.13 30.66 5.51
CA ARG A 48 -3.69 30.93 5.63
C ARG A 48 -2.94 30.43 4.40
N TYR A 49 -1.80 31.04 4.13
CA TYR A 49 -0.87 30.58 3.11
C TYR A 49 0.02 29.50 3.68
N TRP A 50 0.14 28.40 2.94
CA TRP A 50 0.94 27.22 3.26
C TRP A 50 1.72 26.77 2.04
N GLU A 51 2.91 26.25 2.25
CA GLU A 51 3.65 25.58 1.18
C GLU A 51 2.80 24.48 0.51
N ASN A 52 2.78 24.44 -0.81
CA ASN A 52 1.91 23.55 -1.59
C ASN A 52 2.12 22.08 -1.26
N THR A 53 3.38 21.64 -1.10
CA THR A 53 3.74 20.26 -0.74
C THR A 53 3.25 19.86 0.66
N VAL A 54 3.23 20.82 1.60
CA VAL A 54 2.71 20.61 2.96
C VAL A 54 1.20 20.38 2.93
N VAL A 55 0.46 21.17 2.14
CA VAL A 55 -1.00 21.02 2.01
C VAL A 55 -1.35 19.66 1.39
N TYR A 56 -0.65 19.26 0.33
CA TYR A 56 -0.83 17.95 -0.27
C TYR A 56 -0.60 16.82 0.75
N SER A 57 0.50 16.91 1.50
CA SER A 57 0.85 15.92 2.53
C SER A 57 -0.24 15.81 3.62
N TYR A 58 -0.79 16.93 4.05
CA TYR A 58 -1.90 16.94 5.02
C TYR A 58 -3.17 16.31 4.46
N VAL A 59 -3.50 16.54 3.19
CA VAL A 59 -4.67 15.94 2.54
C VAL A 59 -4.53 14.41 2.44
N ILE A 60 -3.36 13.90 2.06
CA ILE A 60 -3.10 12.46 2.02
C ILE A 60 -3.11 11.85 3.43
N ALA A 61 -2.48 12.51 4.42
CA ALA A 61 -2.53 12.07 5.80
C ALA A 61 -3.97 12.02 6.35
N ALA A 62 -4.79 13.02 6.05
CA ALA A 62 -6.19 13.06 6.43
C ALA A 62 -6.99 11.91 5.79
N SER A 63 -6.70 11.54 4.53
CA SER A 63 -7.35 10.41 3.88
C SER A 63 -7.02 9.08 4.57
N TYR A 64 -5.76 8.86 4.93
CA TYR A 64 -5.32 7.66 5.67
C TYR A 64 -5.93 7.60 7.08
N LEU A 65 -5.96 8.73 7.78
CA LEU A 65 -6.59 8.81 9.10
C LEU A 65 -8.09 8.52 9.01
N THR A 66 -8.78 9.08 8.02
CA THR A 66 -10.22 8.84 7.78
C THR A 66 -10.49 7.34 7.60
N ILE A 67 -9.73 6.66 6.74
CA ILE A 67 -9.90 5.22 6.54
C ILE A 67 -9.48 4.42 7.78
N SER A 68 -8.42 4.79 8.47
CA SER A 68 -7.99 4.08 9.69
C SER A 68 -9.07 4.11 10.78
N ILE A 69 -9.84 5.19 10.88
CA ILE A 69 -10.96 5.31 11.83
C ILE A 69 -12.20 4.58 11.31
N LEU A 70 -12.52 4.72 10.03
CA LEU A 70 -13.78 4.19 9.48
C LEU A 70 -13.70 2.71 9.10
N SER A 71 -12.54 2.21 8.64
CA SER A 71 -12.45 0.86 8.09
C SER A 71 -12.82 -0.25 9.07
N PRO A 72 -12.46 -0.23 10.37
CA PRO A 72 -12.87 -1.29 11.30
C PRO A 72 -14.38 -1.35 11.47
N TYR A 73 -15.03 -0.18 11.53
CA TYR A 73 -16.48 -0.11 11.63
C TYR A 73 -17.19 -0.59 10.35
N LEU A 74 -16.73 -0.12 9.18
CA LEU A 74 -17.29 -0.52 7.89
C LEU A 74 -17.03 -2.00 7.58
N ALA A 75 -15.90 -2.53 8.04
CA ALA A 75 -15.56 -3.94 7.95
C ALA A 75 -16.52 -4.80 8.77
N ALA A 76 -16.76 -4.44 10.05
CA ALA A 76 -17.72 -5.13 10.91
C ALA A 76 -19.15 -5.06 10.33
N MET A 77 -19.52 -3.92 9.73
CA MET A 77 -20.80 -3.80 9.05
C MET A 77 -20.88 -4.69 7.80
N ALA A 78 -19.80 -4.80 7.04
CA ALA A 78 -19.74 -5.65 5.84
C ALA A 78 -19.81 -7.15 6.19
N ASP A 79 -19.08 -7.59 7.22
CA ASP A 79 -19.13 -8.97 7.71
C ASP A 79 -20.53 -9.32 8.23
N ARG A 80 -21.12 -8.43 9.05
CA ARG A 80 -22.45 -8.63 9.60
C ARG A 80 -23.55 -8.71 8.54
N THR A 81 -23.49 -7.84 7.52
CA THR A 81 -24.50 -7.79 6.45
C THR A 81 -24.21 -8.75 5.31
N GLY A 82 -23.05 -9.41 5.29
CA GLY A 82 -22.58 -10.28 4.21
C GLY A 82 -22.32 -9.53 2.90
N ARG A 83 -22.02 -8.22 2.94
CA ARG A 83 -21.90 -7.33 1.75
C ARG A 83 -20.48 -6.89 1.42
N ARG A 84 -19.48 -7.74 1.65
CA ARG A 84 -18.04 -7.42 1.42
C ARG A 84 -17.76 -6.91 0.02
N LYS A 85 -18.33 -7.57 -0.98
CA LYS A 85 -18.13 -7.24 -2.39
C LYS A 85 -18.77 -5.91 -2.77
N VAL A 86 -19.91 -5.57 -2.18
CA VAL A 86 -20.55 -4.26 -2.36
C VAL A 86 -19.66 -3.15 -1.85
N PHE A 87 -19.15 -3.26 -0.60
CA PHE A 87 -18.24 -2.27 -0.02
C PHE A 87 -16.96 -2.11 -0.86
N MET A 88 -16.32 -3.22 -1.23
CA MET A 88 -15.13 -3.22 -2.09
C MET A 88 -15.39 -2.48 -3.40
N ARG A 89 -16.51 -2.77 -4.07
CA ARG A 89 -16.91 -2.12 -5.33
C ARG A 89 -17.15 -0.64 -5.14
N THR A 90 -17.84 -0.24 -4.08
CA THR A 90 -18.15 1.17 -3.79
C THR A 90 -16.87 1.99 -3.62
N PHE A 91 -15.93 1.51 -2.78
CA PHE A 91 -14.64 2.19 -2.59
C PHE A 91 -13.82 2.24 -3.87
N MET A 92 -13.78 1.15 -4.64
CA MET A 92 -13.10 1.12 -5.94
C MET A 92 -13.69 2.16 -6.91
N ILE A 93 -15.02 2.26 -7.01
CA ILE A 93 -15.69 3.23 -7.89
C ILE A 93 -15.37 4.65 -7.44
N ILE A 94 -15.48 4.96 -6.14
CA ILE A 94 -15.10 6.28 -5.59
C ILE A 94 -13.66 6.61 -5.98
N GLY A 95 -12.73 5.70 -5.73
CA GLY A 95 -11.31 5.90 -6.02
C GLY A 95 -11.03 6.13 -7.50
N ALA A 96 -11.57 5.28 -8.35
CA ALA A 96 -11.30 5.33 -9.79
C ALA A 96 -11.99 6.53 -10.48
N LEU A 97 -13.22 6.89 -10.07
CA LEU A 97 -13.88 8.10 -10.58
C LEU A 97 -13.16 9.36 -10.13
N SER A 98 -12.77 9.45 -8.85
CA SER A 98 -11.98 10.57 -8.35
C SER A 98 -10.66 10.71 -9.13
N THR A 99 -9.97 9.60 -9.38
CA THR A 99 -8.75 9.58 -10.20
C THR A 99 -9.01 10.06 -11.62
N SER A 100 -10.08 9.59 -12.29
CA SER A 100 -10.46 10.07 -13.62
C SER A 100 -10.78 11.56 -13.64
N CYS A 101 -11.52 12.04 -12.64
CA CYS A 101 -11.91 13.45 -12.52
C CYS A 101 -10.72 14.38 -12.19
N MET A 102 -9.58 13.87 -11.71
CA MET A 102 -8.36 14.67 -11.57
C MET A 102 -7.94 15.32 -12.90
N GLY A 103 -8.33 14.78 -14.05
CA GLY A 103 -8.16 15.41 -15.35
C GLY A 103 -8.82 16.80 -15.50
N LEU A 104 -9.75 17.16 -14.60
CA LEU A 104 -10.43 18.47 -14.55
C LEU A 104 -9.68 19.51 -13.71
N PHE A 105 -8.67 19.08 -12.96
CA PHE A 105 -7.88 19.93 -12.10
C PHE A 105 -6.89 20.78 -12.89
N THR A 106 -6.85 22.08 -12.59
CA THR A 106 -5.96 23.08 -13.19
C THR A 106 -5.49 24.08 -12.15
N ALA A 107 -4.59 24.99 -12.52
CA ALA A 107 -4.14 26.10 -11.66
C ALA A 107 -5.28 26.98 -11.14
N ALA A 108 -6.40 27.06 -11.88
CA ALA A 108 -7.56 27.87 -11.47
C ALA A 108 -8.38 27.23 -10.34
N ASN A 109 -8.22 25.92 -10.11
CA ASN A 109 -9.02 25.18 -9.12
C ASN A 109 -8.19 24.14 -8.33
N PRO A 110 -7.11 24.56 -7.63
CA PRO A 110 -6.19 23.64 -6.93
C PRO A 110 -6.92 22.80 -5.85
N TRP A 111 -7.98 23.31 -5.27
CA TRP A 111 -8.84 22.63 -4.30
C TRP A 111 -9.53 21.40 -4.86
N LEU A 112 -9.96 21.47 -6.13
CA LEU A 112 -10.57 20.32 -6.79
C LEU A 112 -9.58 19.17 -6.86
N GLY A 113 -8.31 19.43 -7.21
CA GLY A 113 -7.25 18.44 -7.23
C GLY A 113 -7.04 17.77 -5.86
N LEU A 114 -6.96 18.58 -4.80
CA LEU A 114 -6.78 18.11 -3.43
C LEU A 114 -7.98 17.28 -2.93
N CYS A 115 -9.22 17.74 -3.17
CA CYS A 115 -10.42 16.98 -2.84
C CYS A 115 -10.46 15.64 -3.58
N LEU A 116 -10.16 15.63 -4.88
CA LEU A 116 -10.13 14.41 -5.67
C LEU A 116 -9.01 13.46 -5.22
N ALA A 117 -7.84 13.99 -4.84
CA ALA A 117 -6.75 13.19 -4.26
C ALA A 117 -7.16 12.55 -2.93
N PHE A 118 -7.88 13.29 -2.07
CA PHE A 118 -8.44 12.74 -0.83
C PHE A 118 -9.38 11.56 -1.11
N PHE A 119 -10.40 11.74 -1.96
CA PHE A 119 -11.36 10.68 -2.26
C PHE A 119 -10.75 9.50 -3.03
N ALA A 120 -9.79 9.74 -3.91
CA ALA A 120 -9.06 8.69 -4.61
C ALA A 120 -8.24 7.83 -3.63
N SER A 121 -7.57 8.47 -2.67
CA SER A 121 -6.82 7.80 -1.61
C SER A 121 -7.73 7.01 -0.66
N VAL A 122 -8.86 7.59 -0.24
CA VAL A 122 -9.90 6.91 0.55
C VAL A 122 -10.46 5.70 -0.20
N GLY A 123 -10.76 5.85 -1.49
CA GLY A 123 -11.26 4.76 -2.33
C GLY A 123 -10.25 3.63 -2.50
N PHE A 124 -8.99 3.97 -2.73
CA PHE A 124 -7.90 3.00 -2.85
C PHE A 124 -7.72 2.21 -1.56
N THR A 125 -7.43 2.90 -0.45
CA THR A 125 -7.19 2.27 0.84
C THR A 125 -8.40 1.51 1.36
N GLY A 126 -9.59 2.08 1.25
CA GLY A 126 -10.82 1.42 1.67
C GLY A 126 -11.09 0.13 0.90
N SER A 127 -10.85 0.11 -0.41
CA SER A 127 -11.06 -1.10 -1.23
C SER A 127 -10.12 -2.24 -0.86
N ILE A 128 -8.88 -1.94 -0.43
CA ILE A 128 -7.85 -2.93 -0.09
C ILE A 128 -8.24 -3.76 1.14
N VAL A 129 -8.88 -3.16 2.15
CA VAL A 129 -9.34 -3.88 3.35
C VAL A 129 -10.25 -5.05 2.96
N PHE A 130 -11.27 -4.75 2.14
CA PHE A 130 -12.22 -5.76 1.66
C PHE A 130 -11.57 -6.75 0.70
N TYR A 131 -10.69 -6.28 -0.18
CA TYR A 131 -9.92 -7.11 -1.10
C TYR A 131 -9.08 -8.16 -0.35
N ASN A 132 -8.33 -7.74 0.65
CA ASN A 132 -7.47 -8.62 1.44
C ASN A 132 -8.27 -9.68 2.19
N SER A 133 -9.46 -9.34 2.69
CA SER A 133 -10.33 -10.26 3.45
C SER A 133 -10.87 -11.45 2.63
N PHE A 134 -10.82 -11.37 1.30
CA PHE A 134 -11.17 -12.53 0.46
C PHE A 134 -10.09 -13.61 0.43
N LEU A 135 -8.82 -13.30 0.74
CA LEU A 135 -7.73 -14.26 0.63
C LEU A 135 -7.98 -15.57 1.40
N PRO A 136 -8.34 -15.55 2.70
CA PRO A 136 -8.64 -16.78 3.44
C PRO A 136 -9.90 -17.50 2.97
N VAL A 137 -10.82 -16.79 2.33
CA VAL A 137 -12.09 -17.35 1.83
C VAL A 137 -11.89 -18.13 0.51
N ILE A 138 -10.99 -17.66 -0.36
CA ILE A 138 -10.83 -18.18 -1.72
C ILE A 138 -9.65 -19.14 -1.89
N ALA A 139 -8.77 -19.23 -0.89
CA ALA A 139 -7.56 -20.04 -0.96
C ALA A 139 -7.29 -20.77 0.36
N PRO A 140 -7.06 -22.10 0.30
CA PRO A 140 -6.59 -22.83 1.47
C PRO A 140 -5.19 -22.35 1.86
N PRO A 141 -4.79 -22.52 3.14
CA PRO A 141 -3.53 -21.97 3.68
C PRO A 141 -2.30 -22.25 2.82
N GLU A 142 -2.21 -23.45 2.21
CA GLU A 142 -1.07 -23.89 1.40
C GLU A 142 -0.93 -23.08 0.10
N MET A 143 -2.01 -22.48 -0.39
CA MET A 143 -2.04 -21.70 -1.62
C MET A 143 -1.96 -20.20 -1.40
N GLN A 144 -2.16 -19.73 -0.17
CA GLN A 144 -2.27 -18.28 0.10
C GLN A 144 -0.99 -17.52 -0.22
N ASP A 145 0.20 -18.09 0.02
CA ASP A 145 1.49 -17.45 -0.29
C ASP A 145 1.65 -17.23 -1.80
N ARG A 146 1.38 -18.26 -2.59
CA ARG A 146 1.45 -18.16 -4.07
C ARG A 146 0.42 -17.20 -4.62
N LEU A 147 -0.78 -17.21 -4.07
CA LEU A 147 -1.85 -16.33 -4.52
C LEU A 147 -1.55 -14.88 -4.15
N SER A 148 -1.08 -14.60 -2.93
CA SER A 148 -0.65 -13.29 -2.49
C SER A 148 0.51 -12.76 -3.34
N ALA A 149 1.55 -13.57 -3.55
CA ALA A 149 2.67 -13.21 -4.42
C ALA A 149 2.23 -12.95 -5.87
N ARG A 150 1.27 -13.72 -6.40
CA ARG A 150 0.72 -13.50 -7.73
C ARG A 150 -0.02 -12.18 -7.83
N GLY A 151 -0.82 -11.80 -6.82
CA GLY A 151 -1.49 -10.51 -6.75
C GLY A 151 -0.49 -9.36 -6.81
N PHE A 152 0.47 -9.34 -5.87
CA PHE A 152 1.53 -8.31 -5.85
C PHE A 152 2.33 -8.25 -7.15
N SER A 153 2.73 -9.39 -7.71
CA SER A 153 3.46 -9.44 -9.00
C SER A 153 2.65 -8.79 -10.13
N LEU A 154 1.35 -9.05 -10.21
CA LEU A 154 0.47 -8.43 -11.20
C LEU A 154 0.32 -6.93 -10.94
N GLY A 155 0.21 -6.52 -9.67
CA GLY A 155 0.15 -5.11 -9.29
C GLY A 155 1.40 -4.34 -9.71
N TYR A 156 2.58 -4.86 -9.41
CA TYR A 156 3.85 -4.25 -9.82
C TYR A 156 4.00 -4.16 -11.33
N PHE A 157 3.65 -5.23 -12.05
CA PHE A 157 3.74 -5.23 -13.50
C PHE A 157 2.74 -4.28 -14.15
N GLY A 158 1.46 -4.29 -13.71
CA GLY A 158 0.41 -3.42 -14.25
C GLY A 158 0.71 -1.94 -14.01
N SER A 159 1.15 -1.60 -12.80
CA SER A 159 1.48 -0.23 -12.44
C SER A 159 2.73 0.28 -13.17
N ALA A 160 3.78 -0.54 -13.31
CA ALA A 160 4.96 -0.18 -14.08
C ALA A 160 4.63 0.02 -15.57
N LEU A 161 3.82 -0.88 -16.15
CA LEU A 161 3.40 -0.77 -17.56
C LEU A 161 2.62 0.54 -17.80
N LEU A 162 1.63 0.84 -16.96
CA LEU A 162 0.85 2.06 -17.12
C LEU A 162 1.68 3.30 -16.83
N LEU A 163 2.60 3.26 -15.86
CA LEU A 163 3.53 4.37 -15.62
C LEU A 163 4.36 4.67 -16.85
N ILE A 164 4.94 3.66 -17.50
CA ILE A 164 5.72 3.85 -18.75
C ILE A 164 4.84 4.50 -19.83
N ILE A 165 3.60 4.02 -20.02
CA ILE A 165 2.68 4.60 -21.01
C ILE A 165 2.41 6.07 -20.68
N CYS A 166 2.08 6.40 -19.43
CA CYS A 166 1.79 7.77 -19.01
C CYS A 166 3.02 8.68 -19.14
N LEU A 167 4.23 8.18 -18.81
CA LEU A 167 5.47 8.96 -18.97
C LEU A 167 5.76 9.26 -20.43
N ILE A 168 5.55 8.31 -21.35
CA ILE A 168 5.71 8.55 -22.80
C ILE A 168 4.72 9.63 -23.26
N LEU A 169 3.46 9.59 -22.80
CA LEU A 169 2.46 10.61 -23.12
C LEU A 169 2.89 12.01 -22.63
N VAL A 170 3.41 12.09 -21.41
CA VAL A 170 3.81 13.37 -20.78
C VAL A 170 5.11 13.91 -21.39
N GLN A 171 6.09 13.06 -21.70
CA GLN A 171 7.37 13.50 -22.26
C GLN A 171 7.31 13.82 -23.75
N MET A 172 6.35 13.23 -24.49
CA MET A 172 6.19 13.42 -25.93
C MET A 172 4.76 13.88 -26.28
N PRO A 173 4.25 14.95 -25.65
CA PRO A 173 2.83 15.32 -25.75
C PRO A 173 2.41 15.60 -27.21
N GLN A 174 3.23 16.32 -27.96
CA GLN A 174 2.94 16.70 -29.33
C GLN A 174 2.79 15.50 -30.29
N THR A 175 3.52 14.40 -30.03
CA THR A 175 3.41 13.17 -30.81
C THR A 175 2.01 12.54 -30.70
N PHE A 176 1.34 12.77 -29.58
CA PHE A 176 0.00 12.25 -29.31
C PHE A 176 -1.10 13.32 -29.48
N GLY A 177 -0.76 14.48 -30.03
CA GLY A 177 -1.72 15.56 -30.31
C GLY A 177 -2.07 16.43 -29.12
N PHE A 178 -1.30 16.37 -28.02
CA PHE A 178 -1.45 17.27 -26.88
C PHE A 178 -0.62 18.54 -27.08
N THR A 179 -1.13 19.68 -26.62
CA THR A 179 -0.44 20.96 -26.76
C THR A 179 0.72 21.12 -25.77
N ASP A 180 0.61 20.51 -24.61
CA ASP A 180 1.60 20.62 -23.52
C ASP A 180 1.58 19.41 -22.58
N GLU A 181 2.59 19.29 -21.71
CA GLU A 181 2.75 18.24 -20.71
C GLU A 181 1.62 18.23 -19.66
N GLY A 182 1.04 19.39 -19.37
CA GLY A 182 -0.04 19.51 -18.40
C GLY A 182 -1.33 18.83 -18.88
N ILE A 183 -1.66 19.00 -20.18
CA ILE A 183 -2.82 18.31 -20.78
C ILE A 183 -2.56 16.81 -20.87
N ALA A 184 -1.35 16.38 -21.21
CA ALA A 184 -0.96 14.97 -21.24
C ALA A 184 -1.04 14.34 -19.83
N SER A 185 -0.61 15.07 -18.80
CA SER A 185 -0.74 14.62 -17.40
C SER A 185 -2.21 14.46 -16.98
N ARG A 186 -3.07 15.42 -17.32
CA ARG A 186 -4.51 15.36 -17.06
C ARG A 186 -5.17 14.18 -17.78
N PHE A 187 -4.77 13.92 -19.02
CA PHE A 187 -5.23 12.74 -19.76
C PHE A 187 -4.73 11.43 -19.13
N SER A 188 -3.52 11.40 -18.58
CA SER A 188 -2.98 10.26 -17.86
C SER A 188 -3.78 9.92 -16.59
N PHE A 189 -4.32 10.92 -15.89
CA PHE A 189 -5.24 10.69 -14.76
C PHE A 189 -6.52 9.99 -15.23
N LEU A 190 -7.11 10.45 -16.32
CA LEU A 190 -8.30 9.82 -16.90
C LEU A 190 -8.03 8.37 -17.31
N VAL A 191 -6.92 8.11 -18.00
CA VAL A 191 -6.53 6.76 -18.42
C VAL A 191 -6.32 5.85 -17.22
N THR A 192 -5.69 6.35 -16.15
CA THR A 192 -5.47 5.56 -14.93
C THR A 192 -6.79 5.18 -14.24
N GLY A 193 -7.73 6.10 -14.14
CA GLY A 193 -9.05 5.80 -13.57
C GLY A 193 -9.86 4.82 -14.43
N ILE A 194 -9.81 4.97 -15.77
CA ILE A 194 -10.43 4.02 -16.71
C ILE A 194 -9.79 2.63 -16.58
N TRP A 195 -8.46 2.55 -16.48
CA TRP A 195 -7.75 1.30 -16.24
C TRP A 195 -8.25 0.61 -14.96
N TRP A 196 -8.32 1.37 -13.87
CA TRP A 196 -8.78 0.84 -12.59
C TRP A 196 -10.21 0.32 -12.65
N LEU A 197 -11.15 1.07 -13.25
CA LEU A 197 -12.52 0.61 -13.44
C LEU A 197 -12.60 -0.58 -14.42
N GLY A 198 -11.93 -0.47 -15.56
CA GLY A 198 -12.00 -1.44 -16.64
C GLY A 198 -11.50 -2.84 -16.25
N PHE A 199 -10.44 -2.92 -15.47
CA PHE A 199 -9.91 -4.19 -14.96
C PHE A 199 -10.48 -4.56 -13.58
N GLY A 200 -10.80 -3.58 -12.74
CA GLY A 200 -11.30 -3.79 -11.40
C GLY A 200 -12.71 -4.37 -11.35
N LEU A 201 -13.64 -3.86 -12.16
CA LEU A 201 -15.02 -4.38 -12.21
C LEU A 201 -15.08 -5.86 -12.62
N PRO A 202 -14.42 -6.30 -13.73
CA PRO A 202 -14.37 -7.72 -14.06
C PRO A 202 -13.67 -8.58 -13.01
N ALA A 203 -12.65 -8.05 -12.33
CA ALA A 203 -11.96 -8.74 -11.26
C ALA A 203 -12.91 -9.00 -10.08
N ILE A 204 -13.59 -7.96 -9.59
CA ILE A 204 -14.57 -8.05 -8.50
C ILE A 204 -15.73 -8.98 -8.89
N ASN A 205 -16.20 -8.93 -10.13
CA ASN A 205 -17.31 -9.79 -10.56
C ASN A 205 -16.99 -11.29 -10.49
N ARG A 206 -15.70 -11.67 -10.58
CA ARG A 206 -15.22 -13.06 -10.45
C ARG A 206 -15.05 -13.52 -9.00
N MET A 207 -15.08 -12.62 -8.03
CA MET A 207 -15.01 -12.96 -6.61
C MET A 207 -16.33 -13.60 -6.12
N PRO A 208 -16.32 -14.30 -4.97
CA PRO A 208 -17.52 -14.89 -4.40
C PRO A 208 -18.67 -13.88 -4.33
N LYS A 209 -19.89 -14.36 -4.47
CA LYS A 209 -21.08 -13.53 -4.27
C LYS A 209 -21.19 -13.17 -2.79
N ASP A 210 -21.77 -12.01 -2.52
CA ASP A 210 -22.15 -11.62 -1.18
C ASP A 210 -23.26 -12.56 -0.66
N ASP A 211 -23.12 -13.03 0.56
CA ASP A 211 -24.15 -13.77 1.30
C ASP A 211 -24.96 -12.75 2.09
N ILE A 212 -25.89 -12.10 1.40
CA ILE A 212 -26.66 -10.98 1.95
C ILE A 212 -27.57 -11.53 3.04
N LYS A 213 -27.24 -11.16 4.29
CA LYS A 213 -28.09 -11.38 5.45
C LYS A 213 -29.05 -10.19 5.54
N ASP A 214 -30.38 -10.44 5.42
CA ASP A 214 -31.41 -9.40 5.52
C ASP A 214 -31.53 -8.87 6.96
N TYR A 215 -30.70 -7.90 7.28
CA TYR A 215 -30.79 -7.14 8.52
C TYR A 215 -31.03 -5.66 8.23
N PHE A 216 -32.25 -5.32 7.81
CA PHE A 216 -32.74 -3.94 7.89
C PHE A 216 -33.18 -3.67 9.33
N GLU A 217 -32.21 -3.59 10.25
CA GLU A 217 -32.50 -3.27 11.65
C GLU A 217 -32.16 -1.81 11.94
N SER A 218 -33.08 -1.10 12.58
CA SER A 218 -32.93 0.29 13.03
C SER A 218 -31.73 0.55 13.98
N LYS A 219 -31.00 -0.50 14.35
CA LYS A 219 -29.83 -0.46 15.24
C LYS A 219 -28.55 -1.05 14.63
N LEU A 220 -28.46 -1.11 13.27
CA LEU A 220 -27.28 -1.68 12.58
C LEU A 220 -25.98 -1.03 13.03
N PHE A 221 -25.96 0.29 13.21
CA PHE A 221 -24.80 1.03 13.70
C PHE A 221 -24.27 0.49 15.04
N TRP A 222 -25.12 0.42 16.05
CA TRP A 222 -24.72 -0.01 17.40
C TRP A 222 -24.34 -1.49 17.47
N LYS A 223 -24.99 -2.32 16.65
CA LYS A 223 -24.67 -3.75 16.58
C LYS A 223 -23.31 -3.99 15.90
N SER A 224 -23.00 -3.30 14.80
CA SER A 224 -21.68 -3.39 14.15
C SER A 224 -20.58 -2.85 15.06
N TRP A 225 -20.83 -1.79 15.83
CA TRP A 225 -19.89 -1.30 16.82
C TRP A 225 -19.62 -2.32 17.93
N ARG A 226 -20.68 -2.97 18.43
CA ARG A 226 -20.54 -4.04 19.43
C ARG A 226 -19.76 -5.23 18.88
N GLU A 227 -20.00 -5.61 17.65
CA GLU A 227 -19.28 -6.70 16.97
C GLU A 227 -17.79 -6.38 16.82
N LEU A 228 -17.47 -5.18 16.38
CA LEU A 228 -16.09 -4.69 16.34
C LEU A 228 -15.38 -4.84 17.69
N LEU A 229 -16.04 -4.46 18.78
CA LEU A 229 -15.49 -4.58 20.13
C LEU A 229 -15.29 -6.04 20.56
N LEU A 230 -16.20 -6.95 20.17
CA LEU A 230 -16.08 -8.39 20.45
C LEU A 230 -14.88 -8.98 19.68
N VAL A 231 -14.78 -8.73 18.39
CA VAL A 231 -13.65 -9.18 17.55
C VAL A 231 -12.33 -8.61 18.08
N PHE A 232 -12.31 -7.35 18.50
CA PHE A 232 -11.12 -6.74 19.11
C PHE A 232 -10.71 -7.41 20.42
N LYS A 233 -11.68 -7.80 21.26
CA LYS A 233 -11.43 -8.54 22.50
C LYS A 233 -10.88 -9.94 22.21
N GLU A 234 -11.46 -10.64 21.22
CA GLU A 234 -10.98 -11.95 20.78
C GLU A 234 -9.56 -11.86 20.21
N PHE A 235 -9.32 -10.91 19.32
CA PHE A 235 -8.00 -10.60 18.78
C PHE A 235 -6.95 -10.43 19.89
N ARG A 236 -7.28 -9.69 20.95
CA ARG A 236 -6.38 -9.51 22.10
C ARG A 236 -6.09 -10.81 22.84
N GLY A 237 -6.95 -11.82 22.75
CA GLY A 237 -6.73 -13.16 23.31
C GLY A 237 -5.72 -14.01 22.53
N ILE A 238 -5.60 -13.80 21.20
CA ILE A 238 -4.75 -14.62 20.32
C ILE A 238 -3.31 -14.13 20.36
N LYS A 239 -2.46 -14.80 21.16
CA LYS A 239 -1.07 -14.41 21.41
C LYS A 239 -0.21 -14.33 20.14
N SER A 240 -0.35 -15.31 19.22
CA SER A 240 0.41 -15.35 17.96
C SER A 240 0.10 -14.16 17.06
N LEU A 241 -1.18 -13.82 16.94
CA LEU A 241 -1.66 -12.73 16.10
C LEU A 241 -1.16 -11.36 16.62
N ARG A 242 -1.22 -11.17 17.96
CA ARG A 242 -0.69 -9.94 18.59
C ARG A 242 0.83 -9.78 18.40
N ILE A 243 1.59 -10.87 18.57
CA ILE A 243 3.04 -10.84 18.37
C ILE A 243 3.36 -10.55 16.91
N PHE A 244 2.63 -11.17 15.98
CA PHE A 244 2.81 -10.93 14.55
C PHE A 244 2.53 -9.48 14.18
N LEU A 245 1.36 -8.94 14.57
CA LEU A 245 1.01 -7.54 14.26
C LEU A 245 1.93 -6.53 14.94
N GLY A 246 2.41 -6.83 16.15
CA GLY A 246 3.43 -6.01 16.78
C GLY A 246 4.75 -5.99 15.98
N GLY A 247 5.22 -7.14 15.50
CA GLY A 247 6.38 -7.24 14.63
C GLY A 247 6.13 -6.56 13.28
N PHE A 248 4.96 -6.81 12.68
CA PHE A 248 4.49 -6.19 11.45
C PHE A 248 4.50 -4.67 11.54
N PHE A 249 3.97 -4.09 12.61
CA PHE A 249 4.00 -2.65 12.84
C PHE A 249 5.43 -2.11 12.75
N TRP A 250 6.36 -2.65 13.52
CA TRP A 250 7.71 -2.13 13.60
C TRP A 250 8.51 -2.25 12.31
N TYR A 251 8.50 -3.41 11.63
CA TYR A 251 9.20 -3.49 10.35
C TYR A 251 8.49 -2.74 9.24
N SER A 252 7.15 -2.56 9.32
CA SER A 252 6.41 -1.71 8.39
C SER A 252 6.73 -0.23 8.57
N VAL A 253 7.00 0.25 9.80
CA VAL A 253 7.53 1.60 10.03
C VAL A 253 8.76 1.83 9.16
N GLY A 254 9.76 0.96 9.24
CA GLY A 254 10.97 1.09 8.42
C GLY A 254 10.69 0.94 6.92
N MET A 255 9.96 -0.10 6.53
CA MET A 255 9.69 -0.43 5.13
C MET A 255 8.92 0.67 4.40
N GLN A 256 7.78 1.12 4.94
CA GLN A 256 6.96 2.15 4.32
C GLN A 256 7.68 3.50 4.26
N THR A 257 8.45 3.82 5.30
CA THR A 257 9.26 5.03 5.34
C THR A 257 10.32 5.04 4.25
N ILE A 258 11.09 3.95 4.07
CA ILE A 258 12.09 3.85 3.02
C ILE A 258 11.46 3.92 1.63
N ILE A 259 10.34 3.26 1.40
CA ILE A 259 9.63 3.30 0.10
C ILE A 259 9.25 4.74 -0.25
N LEU A 260 8.73 5.51 0.70
CA LEU A 260 8.35 6.91 0.49
C LEU A 260 9.56 7.83 0.32
N LEU A 261 10.65 7.57 1.05
CA LEU A 261 11.82 8.43 1.04
C LEU A 261 12.83 8.12 -0.05
N ALA A 262 12.74 6.98 -0.73
CA ALA A 262 13.75 6.57 -1.71
C ALA A 262 13.96 7.62 -2.81
N ALA A 263 12.88 8.21 -3.33
CA ALA A 263 12.96 9.28 -4.34
C ALA A 263 13.57 10.56 -3.76
N VAL A 264 13.17 10.96 -2.54
CA VAL A 264 13.70 12.15 -1.86
C VAL A 264 15.18 11.97 -1.54
N PHE A 265 15.59 10.79 -1.11
CA PHE A 265 17.00 10.46 -0.87
C PHE A 265 17.82 10.56 -2.16
N GLY A 266 17.33 9.97 -3.25
CA GLY A 266 18.00 10.05 -4.55
C GLY A 266 18.17 11.49 -5.05
N SER A 267 17.14 12.34 -4.90
CA SER A 267 17.19 13.72 -5.35
C SER A 267 18.01 14.62 -4.43
N LYS A 268 17.82 14.58 -3.10
CA LYS A 268 18.49 15.48 -2.14
C LYS A 268 19.93 15.07 -1.78
N VAL A 269 20.22 13.77 -1.77
CA VAL A 269 21.52 13.25 -1.27
C VAL A 269 22.48 12.91 -2.40
N LEU A 270 21.94 12.53 -3.57
CA LEU A 270 22.72 12.09 -4.72
C LEU A 270 22.58 13.00 -5.94
N ASP A 271 21.77 14.07 -5.85
CA ASP A 271 21.47 15.02 -6.92
C ASP A 271 21.03 14.32 -8.24
N LEU A 272 20.24 13.23 -8.10
CA LEU A 272 19.77 12.47 -9.24
C LEU A 272 18.69 13.25 -10.01
N GLU A 273 18.78 13.21 -11.32
CA GLU A 273 17.76 13.75 -12.20
C GLU A 273 16.45 12.95 -12.12
N SER A 274 15.33 13.59 -12.48
CA SER A 274 14.00 12.95 -12.50
C SER A 274 13.97 11.66 -13.33
N SER A 275 14.69 11.62 -14.45
CA SER A 275 14.85 10.45 -15.32
C SER A 275 15.49 9.26 -14.57
N GLN A 276 16.50 9.51 -13.78
CA GLN A 276 17.21 8.51 -12.98
C GLN A 276 16.35 8.00 -11.81
N LEU A 277 15.58 8.88 -11.18
CA LEU A 277 14.63 8.51 -10.14
C LEU A 277 13.50 7.62 -10.68
N ILE A 278 12.94 7.98 -11.84
CA ILE A 278 11.92 7.19 -12.53
C ILE A 278 12.48 5.80 -12.90
N LEU A 279 13.71 5.75 -13.45
CA LEU A 279 14.36 4.48 -13.77
C LEU A 279 14.51 3.61 -12.51
N THR A 280 14.91 4.21 -11.38
CA THR A 280 15.00 3.50 -10.09
C THR A 280 13.65 2.93 -9.67
N ILE A 281 12.58 3.71 -9.77
CA ILE A 281 11.22 3.25 -9.44
C ILE A 281 10.84 2.06 -10.33
N LEU A 282 11.13 2.11 -11.63
CA LEU A 282 10.84 0.99 -12.53
C LEU A 282 11.68 -0.26 -12.19
N ILE A 283 12.97 -0.10 -11.86
CA ILE A 283 13.82 -1.19 -11.39
C ILE A 283 13.19 -1.85 -10.15
N ILE A 284 12.79 -1.03 -9.15
CA ILE A 284 12.12 -1.52 -7.93
C ILE A 284 10.89 -2.37 -8.30
N GLN A 285 10.02 -1.89 -9.17
CA GLN A 285 8.79 -2.58 -9.54
C GLN A 285 9.05 -3.93 -10.23
N PHE A 286 9.94 -3.95 -11.22
CA PHE A 286 10.24 -5.19 -11.95
C PHE A 286 10.95 -6.22 -11.07
N VAL A 287 11.89 -5.79 -10.23
CA VAL A 287 12.59 -6.71 -9.32
C VAL A 287 11.67 -7.20 -8.18
N ALA A 288 10.68 -6.40 -7.77
CA ALA A 288 9.69 -6.82 -6.79
C ALA A 288 8.83 -8.01 -7.26
N ILE A 289 8.61 -8.13 -8.57
CA ILE A 289 7.94 -9.30 -9.16
C ILE A 289 8.74 -10.58 -8.86
N ALA A 290 10.05 -10.54 -9.10
CA ALA A 290 10.92 -11.67 -8.82
C ALA A 290 11.00 -11.98 -7.32
N GLY A 291 11.12 -10.94 -6.49
CA GLY A 291 11.18 -11.06 -5.03
C GLY A 291 9.95 -11.76 -4.46
N SER A 292 8.75 -11.33 -4.84
CA SER A 292 7.50 -11.95 -4.38
C SER A 292 7.41 -13.42 -4.77
N ALA A 293 7.81 -13.79 -6.00
CA ALA A 293 7.78 -15.16 -6.47
C ALA A 293 8.83 -16.06 -5.79
N VAL A 294 10.04 -15.56 -5.58
CA VAL A 294 11.12 -16.31 -4.92
C VAL A 294 10.80 -16.59 -3.46
N PHE A 295 10.32 -15.57 -2.74
CA PHE A 295 10.02 -15.71 -1.32
C PHE A 295 8.75 -16.54 -1.06
N ALA A 296 7.77 -16.54 -1.97
CA ALA A 296 6.66 -17.47 -1.90
C ALA A 296 7.12 -18.94 -2.01
N ARG A 297 8.11 -19.22 -2.86
CA ARG A 297 8.72 -20.58 -2.93
C ARG A 297 9.58 -20.90 -1.70
N LEU A 298 10.26 -19.89 -1.15
CA LEU A 298 11.05 -20.05 0.07
C LEU A 298 10.13 -20.38 1.26
N SER A 299 8.99 -19.67 1.40
CA SER A 299 8.03 -19.94 2.47
C SER A 299 7.44 -21.33 2.42
N GLU A 300 7.19 -21.86 1.21
CA GLU A 300 6.70 -23.24 1.01
C GLU A 300 7.73 -24.32 1.39
N ARG A 301 9.01 -24.03 1.24
CA ARG A 301 10.09 -24.97 1.59
C ARG A 301 10.52 -24.87 3.05
N THR A 302 10.17 -23.79 3.71
CA THR A 302 10.56 -23.49 5.09
C THR A 302 9.34 -23.13 5.93
N THR A 303 9.22 -21.86 6.33
CA THR A 303 8.03 -21.26 6.96
C THR A 303 7.90 -19.81 6.53
N ASN A 304 6.69 -19.28 6.56
CA ASN A 304 6.45 -17.84 6.31
C ASN A 304 7.25 -16.96 7.27
N VAL A 305 7.28 -17.34 8.55
CA VAL A 305 7.99 -16.58 9.59
C VAL A 305 9.51 -16.57 9.31
N PHE A 306 10.09 -17.67 8.86
CA PHE A 306 11.49 -17.73 8.49
C PHE A 306 11.80 -16.85 7.27
N ALA A 307 10.98 -16.92 6.22
CA ALA A 307 11.14 -16.09 5.03
C ALA A 307 11.01 -14.59 5.34
N ILE A 308 10.02 -14.19 6.16
CA ILE A 308 9.88 -12.79 6.61
C ILE A 308 11.12 -12.33 7.39
N LYS A 309 11.68 -13.17 8.28
CA LYS A 309 12.92 -12.84 9.01
C LYS A 309 14.08 -12.53 8.07
N ILE A 310 14.27 -13.33 7.03
CA ILE A 310 15.29 -13.08 6.00
C ILE A 310 15.03 -11.74 5.31
N GLY A 311 13.77 -11.51 4.87
CA GLY A 311 13.40 -10.25 4.23
C GLY A 311 13.66 -9.03 5.10
N VAL A 312 13.24 -9.07 6.37
CA VAL A 312 13.47 -7.98 7.33
C VAL A 312 14.97 -7.78 7.64
N ALA A 313 15.74 -8.86 7.73
CA ALA A 313 17.19 -8.75 7.89
C ALA A 313 17.87 -8.07 6.67
N ILE A 314 17.42 -8.38 5.45
CA ILE A 314 17.92 -7.70 4.25
C ILE A 314 17.51 -6.21 4.26
N TRP A 315 16.30 -5.87 4.71
CA TRP A 315 15.88 -4.47 4.90
C TRP A 315 16.80 -3.71 5.87
N MET A 316 17.22 -4.33 6.98
CA MET A 316 18.23 -3.75 7.88
C MET A 316 19.55 -3.48 7.15
N LEU A 317 20.05 -4.47 6.39
CA LEU A 317 21.30 -4.32 5.62
C LEU A 317 21.18 -3.23 4.56
N LEU A 318 20.00 -3.03 3.95
CA LEU A 318 19.77 -1.94 3.00
C LEU A 318 19.89 -0.56 3.66
N CYS A 319 19.47 -0.39 4.91
CA CYS A 319 19.68 0.86 5.65
C CYS A 319 21.18 1.18 5.83
N PHE A 320 21.98 0.15 6.15
CA PHE A 320 23.45 0.31 6.21
C PHE A 320 24.03 0.59 4.83
N ALA A 321 23.60 -0.14 3.80
CA ALA A 321 24.09 0.06 2.43
C ALA A 321 23.78 1.47 1.91
N ALA A 322 22.56 1.99 2.18
CA ALA A 322 22.14 3.32 1.77
C ALA A 322 23.06 4.43 2.33
N TYR A 323 23.62 4.24 3.52
CA TYR A 323 24.57 5.19 4.11
C TYR A 323 25.82 5.39 3.24
N PHE A 324 26.30 4.36 2.56
CA PHE A 324 27.52 4.38 1.75
C PHE A 324 27.28 4.68 0.27
N VAL A 325 26.04 4.81 -0.17
CA VAL A 325 25.71 5.10 -1.58
C VAL A 325 26.17 6.50 -1.95
N GLN A 326 26.94 6.61 -3.04
CA GLN A 326 27.50 7.87 -3.55
C GLN A 326 27.20 8.10 -5.04
N THR A 327 26.81 7.07 -5.79
CA THR A 327 26.61 7.15 -7.24
C THR A 327 25.24 6.61 -7.64
N ALA A 328 24.74 7.08 -8.81
CA ALA A 328 23.50 6.58 -9.41
C ALA A 328 23.51 5.05 -9.62
N GLY A 329 24.64 4.49 -10.08
CA GLY A 329 24.76 3.04 -10.27
C GLY A 329 24.61 2.24 -8.97
N GLN A 330 25.22 2.70 -7.87
CA GLN A 330 25.04 2.09 -6.54
C GLN A 330 23.58 2.22 -6.07
N PHE A 331 22.94 3.37 -6.34
CA PHE A 331 21.55 3.61 -5.99
C PHE A 331 20.61 2.67 -6.75
N TYR A 332 20.85 2.38 -8.05
CA TYR A 332 20.10 1.39 -8.81
C TYR A 332 20.22 -0.02 -8.24
N ILE A 333 21.43 -0.41 -7.80
CA ILE A 333 21.63 -1.72 -7.16
C ILE A 333 20.85 -1.82 -5.84
N VAL A 334 20.98 -0.81 -4.98
CA VAL A 334 20.25 -0.74 -3.71
C VAL A 334 18.72 -0.72 -3.97
N GLY A 335 18.26 0.05 -4.94
CA GLY A 335 16.87 0.07 -5.39
C GLY A 335 16.39 -1.30 -5.90
N GLY A 336 17.22 -2.03 -6.63
CA GLY A 336 16.92 -3.40 -7.06
C GLY A 336 16.75 -4.36 -5.88
N VAL A 337 17.68 -4.35 -4.92
CA VAL A 337 17.57 -5.18 -3.70
C VAL A 337 16.35 -4.75 -2.86
N LEU A 338 16.08 -3.45 -2.76
CA LEU A 338 14.88 -2.91 -2.11
C LEU A 338 13.61 -3.48 -2.76
N GLY A 339 13.50 -3.41 -4.08
CA GLY A 339 12.36 -3.99 -4.81
C GLY A 339 12.20 -5.48 -4.51
N PHE A 340 13.30 -6.24 -4.54
CA PHE A 340 13.29 -7.67 -4.27
C PHE A 340 12.69 -8.00 -2.89
N VAL A 341 13.14 -7.34 -1.84
CA VAL A 341 12.62 -7.61 -0.48
C VAL A 341 11.28 -6.92 -0.22
N MET A 342 10.95 -5.83 -0.90
CA MET A 342 9.65 -5.17 -0.82
C MET A 342 8.54 -6.14 -1.28
N GLY A 343 8.65 -6.68 -2.47
CA GLY A 343 7.67 -7.64 -3.00
C GLY A 343 7.56 -8.90 -2.13
N ALA A 344 8.70 -9.36 -1.61
CA ALA A 344 8.77 -10.51 -0.71
C ALA A 344 8.01 -10.28 0.60
N VAL A 345 8.39 -9.24 1.35
CA VAL A 345 7.85 -9.00 2.69
C VAL A 345 6.38 -8.60 2.64
N GLN A 346 5.98 -7.73 1.70
CA GLN A 346 4.57 -7.33 1.57
C GLN A 346 3.66 -8.53 1.26
N SER A 347 4.03 -9.36 0.28
CA SER A 347 3.21 -10.50 -0.10
C SER A 347 3.11 -11.57 0.99
N LEU A 348 4.21 -11.86 1.69
CA LEU A 348 4.22 -12.83 2.78
C LEU A 348 3.57 -12.30 4.06
N SER A 349 3.68 -11.00 4.37
CA SER A 349 3.00 -10.42 5.53
C SER A 349 1.49 -10.58 5.41
N ARG A 350 0.92 -10.28 4.23
CA ARG A 350 -0.52 -10.45 3.95
C ARG A 350 -0.96 -11.92 4.09
N SER A 351 -0.24 -12.85 3.50
CA SER A 351 -0.60 -14.27 3.56
C SER A 351 -0.37 -14.88 4.94
N THR A 352 0.69 -14.48 5.64
CA THR A 352 0.97 -14.92 7.00
C THR A 352 -0.11 -14.48 7.97
N TYR A 353 -0.52 -13.21 7.89
CA TYR A 353 -1.64 -12.70 8.67
C TYR A 353 -2.92 -13.49 8.39
N SER A 354 -3.23 -13.72 7.12
CA SER A 354 -4.39 -14.51 6.69
C SER A 354 -4.40 -15.92 7.29
N LYS A 355 -3.26 -16.61 7.31
CA LYS A 355 -3.11 -17.95 7.88
C LYS A 355 -3.22 -18.01 9.41
N MET A 356 -2.97 -16.87 10.09
CA MET A 356 -3.04 -16.76 11.55
C MET A 356 -4.44 -16.42 12.07
N LEU A 357 -5.38 -16.09 11.18
CA LEU A 357 -6.75 -15.78 11.59
C LEU A 357 -7.42 -17.04 12.19
N PRO A 358 -8.26 -16.87 13.22
CA PRO A 358 -9.10 -17.96 13.72
C PRO A 358 -10.12 -18.39 12.65
N GLU A 359 -10.77 -19.52 12.87
CA GLU A 359 -11.96 -19.88 12.09
C GLU A 359 -13.08 -18.90 12.43
N THR A 360 -13.44 -18.03 11.50
CA THR A 360 -14.38 -16.93 11.70
C THR A 360 -15.06 -16.55 10.40
N GLU A 361 -16.21 -15.89 10.49
CA GLU A 361 -16.85 -15.20 9.38
C GLU A 361 -16.39 -13.72 9.28
N ASP A 362 -15.74 -13.18 10.34
CA ASP A 362 -15.37 -11.76 10.49
C ASP A 362 -14.03 -11.41 9.82
N HIS A 363 -13.72 -12.04 8.69
CA HIS A 363 -12.44 -11.85 8.00
C HIS A 363 -12.15 -10.38 7.68
N THR A 364 -13.18 -9.59 7.33
CA THR A 364 -12.98 -8.19 6.95
C THR A 364 -12.62 -7.35 8.16
N THR A 365 -13.26 -7.60 9.31
CA THR A 365 -12.96 -6.92 10.57
C THR A 365 -11.53 -7.19 11.02
N TYR A 366 -11.06 -8.45 10.93
CA TYR A 366 -9.67 -8.78 11.23
C TYR A 366 -8.70 -8.08 10.26
N PHE A 367 -8.96 -8.09 8.95
CA PHE A 367 -8.09 -7.40 7.99
C PHE A 367 -8.09 -5.88 8.15
N SER A 368 -9.15 -5.28 8.69
CA SER A 368 -9.13 -3.86 9.03
C SER A 368 -8.07 -3.52 10.09
N PHE A 369 -7.84 -4.40 11.07
CA PHE A 369 -6.75 -4.21 12.05
C PHE A 369 -5.37 -4.28 11.39
N TYR A 370 -5.16 -5.18 10.44
CA TYR A 370 -3.92 -5.26 9.65
C TYR A 370 -3.66 -3.95 8.89
N ASP A 371 -4.69 -3.44 8.19
CA ASP A 371 -4.60 -2.19 7.44
C ASP A 371 -4.36 -0.97 8.34
N VAL A 372 -5.08 -0.87 9.47
CA VAL A 372 -4.86 0.19 10.47
C VAL A 372 -3.43 0.16 11.00
N MET A 373 -2.88 -1.01 11.31
CA MET A 373 -1.49 -1.13 11.78
C MET A 373 -0.50 -0.68 10.71
N GLU A 374 -0.74 -0.98 9.43
CA GLU A 374 0.10 -0.50 8.32
C GLU A 374 0.06 1.03 8.18
N LYS A 375 -1.13 1.64 8.26
CA LYS A 375 -1.29 3.11 8.15
C LYS A 375 -0.67 3.82 9.35
N LEU A 376 -0.87 3.30 10.56
CA LEU A 376 -0.22 3.82 11.76
C LEU A 376 1.30 3.70 11.68
N ALA A 377 1.82 2.57 11.15
CA ALA A 377 3.25 2.38 10.94
C ALA A 377 3.82 3.39 9.94
N THR A 378 3.12 3.62 8.82
CA THR A 378 3.50 4.63 7.83
C THR A 378 3.55 6.03 8.44
N THR A 379 2.49 6.41 9.17
CA THR A 379 2.41 7.71 9.84
C THR A 379 3.51 7.89 10.87
N PHE A 380 3.73 6.90 11.72
CA PHE A 380 4.77 6.94 12.75
C PHE A 380 6.18 7.03 12.11
N GLY A 381 6.41 6.31 11.02
CA GLY A 381 7.67 6.35 10.29
C GLY A 381 7.97 7.73 9.69
N MET A 382 6.97 8.38 9.09
CA MET A 382 7.10 9.72 8.54
C MET A 382 7.43 10.77 9.63
N PHE A 383 6.75 10.71 10.77
CA PHE A 383 7.09 11.57 11.91
C PHE A 383 8.50 11.30 12.45
N SER A 384 8.88 10.04 12.55
CA SER A 384 10.21 9.66 13.07
C SER A 384 11.33 10.20 12.19
N ILE A 385 11.19 10.10 10.87
CA ILE A 385 12.18 10.64 9.93
C ILE A 385 12.27 12.16 10.03
N GLY A 386 11.15 12.87 10.09
CA GLY A 386 11.16 14.33 10.23
C GLY A 386 11.91 14.79 11.49
N ILE A 387 11.69 14.11 12.61
CA ILE A 387 12.41 14.37 13.87
C ILE A 387 13.90 14.03 13.72
N LEU A 388 14.22 12.88 13.13
CA LEU A 388 15.60 12.44 12.94
C LEU A 388 16.36 13.38 11.99
N GLU A 389 15.76 13.81 10.88
CA GLU A 389 16.36 14.78 9.96
C GLU A 389 16.62 16.14 10.66
N ALA A 390 15.66 16.60 11.46
CA ALA A 390 15.81 17.83 12.24
C ALA A 390 16.94 17.73 13.29
N LEU A 391 17.16 16.56 13.88
CA LEU A 391 18.19 16.35 14.90
C LEU A 391 19.58 16.08 14.31
N THR A 392 19.65 15.37 13.18
CA THR A 392 20.93 14.92 12.60
C THR A 392 21.44 15.81 11.47
N GLY A 393 20.54 16.61 10.85
CA GLY A 393 20.85 17.42 9.68
C GLY A 393 21.21 16.64 8.41
N ASP A 394 21.09 15.29 8.43
CA ASP A 394 21.47 14.43 7.34
C ASP A 394 20.49 13.26 7.16
N LEU A 395 19.94 13.13 5.94
CA LEU A 395 19.05 12.03 5.54
C LEU A 395 19.73 10.65 5.60
N ARG A 396 21.05 10.56 5.43
CA ARG A 396 21.80 9.30 5.57
C ARG A 396 21.71 8.75 6.97
N ASN A 397 21.94 9.61 7.97
CA ASN A 397 21.83 9.26 9.38
C ASN A 397 20.37 8.87 9.74
N SER A 398 19.41 9.58 9.19
CA SER A 398 17.98 9.28 9.37
C SER A 398 17.62 7.91 8.79
N ALA A 399 18.11 7.59 7.59
CA ALA A 399 17.91 6.27 6.97
C ALA A 399 18.56 5.15 7.81
N LEU A 400 19.77 5.39 8.34
CA LEU A 400 20.45 4.43 9.21
C LEU A 400 19.69 4.17 10.51
N ALA A 401 19.05 5.20 11.09
CA ALA A 401 18.26 5.07 12.31
C ALA A 401 17.04 4.16 12.14
N LEU A 402 16.52 3.99 10.92
CA LEU A 402 15.41 3.06 10.64
C LEU A 402 15.78 1.59 10.93
N THR A 403 17.06 1.24 10.98
CA THR A 403 17.53 -0.09 11.41
C THR A 403 16.98 -0.49 12.77
N VAL A 404 16.77 0.46 13.67
CA VAL A 404 16.21 0.20 15.00
C VAL A 404 14.79 -0.38 14.88
N PHE A 405 13.96 0.16 14.01
CA PHE A 405 12.60 -0.34 13.81
C PHE A 405 12.58 -1.75 13.22
N PHE A 406 13.42 -2.03 12.24
CA PHE A 406 13.59 -3.39 11.71
C PHE A 406 14.10 -4.35 12.79
N GLY A 407 15.06 -3.92 13.62
CA GLY A 407 15.57 -4.70 14.74
C GLY A 407 14.49 -5.08 15.75
N ILE A 408 13.67 -4.11 16.17
CA ILE A 408 12.54 -4.37 17.08
C ILE A 408 11.54 -5.32 16.42
N GLY A 409 11.17 -5.08 15.15
CA GLY A 409 10.29 -5.95 14.38
C GLY A 409 10.82 -7.37 14.29
N LEU A 410 12.11 -7.54 13.99
CA LEU A 410 12.76 -8.83 13.89
C LEU A 410 12.76 -9.59 15.21
N ILE A 411 13.08 -8.92 16.34
CA ILE A 411 13.03 -9.50 17.68
C ILE A 411 11.61 -10.01 17.99
N GLN A 412 10.58 -9.25 17.66
CA GLN A 412 9.19 -9.68 17.87
C GLN A 412 8.84 -10.90 17.02
N ILE A 413 9.23 -10.92 15.74
CA ILE A 413 8.99 -12.05 14.83
C ILE A 413 9.76 -13.31 15.31
N PHE A 414 10.91 -13.15 15.96
CA PHE A 414 11.61 -14.31 16.56
C PHE A 414 10.81 -14.99 17.67
N ARG A 415 10.00 -14.24 18.42
CA ARG A 415 9.13 -14.80 19.48
C ARG A 415 8.01 -15.72 18.95
N LEU A 416 7.66 -15.63 17.67
CA LEU A 416 6.66 -16.53 17.03
C LEU A 416 7.16 -17.97 16.92
N ARG A 417 8.46 -18.21 16.72
CA ARG A 417 9.04 -19.55 16.54
C ARG A 417 8.74 -20.52 17.70
N GLY A 418 8.54 -19.99 18.91
CA GLY A 418 8.18 -20.80 20.08
C GLY A 418 6.71 -21.24 20.12
N LEU A 419 5.85 -20.59 19.34
CA LEU A 419 4.41 -20.87 19.30
C LEU A 419 4.06 -21.85 18.17
N GLU A 420 4.75 -21.81 17.03
CA GLU A 420 4.61 -22.80 15.94
C GLU A 420 4.98 -24.21 16.39
N LYS A 421 6.01 -24.37 17.23
CA LYS A 421 6.41 -25.68 17.80
C LYS A 421 5.39 -26.25 18.81
N LYS A 422 4.58 -25.39 19.45
CA LYS A 422 3.57 -25.84 20.43
C LYS A 422 2.25 -26.27 19.79
N SER A 423 1.90 -25.73 18.61
CA SER A 423 0.69 -26.14 17.89
C SER A 423 0.86 -27.44 17.11
N GLY A 424 2.08 -27.82 16.77
CA GLY A 424 2.39 -29.09 16.10
C GLY A 424 2.45 -30.33 17.01
N THR A 425 2.28 -30.17 18.33
CA THR A 425 2.31 -31.28 19.32
C THR A 425 0.91 -31.76 19.75
N HIS A 426 -0.16 -31.27 19.13
CA HIS A 426 -1.52 -31.74 19.44
C HIS A 426 -2.19 -32.53 18.30
N THR A 427 -1.41 -33.04 17.32
CA THR A 427 -1.87 -34.03 16.35
C THR A 427 -1.01 -35.28 16.47
N ASN A 428 -1.31 -36.13 17.47
CA ASN A 428 -1.10 -37.57 17.52
C ASN A 428 -2.29 -38.19 18.25
#